data_b21712e8394c595bb4f5f1fe98200100
#
_entry.id   b21712e8394c595bb4f5f1fe98200100
#
_cell.length_a   1.000
_cell.length_b   1.000
_cell.length_c   1.000
_cell.angle_alpha   90.00
_cell.angle_beta   90.00
_cell.angle_gamma   90.00
#
_symmetry.space_group_name_H-M   'P 1'
#
loop_
_entity.id
_entity.type
_entity.pdbx_description
1 polymer ?
#
loop_
_entity_poly.entity_id
_entity_poly.type
_entity_poly.pdbx_seq_one_letter_code
_entity_poly.pdbx_strand_id
1 'polypeptide(L)'
;MLYGYIRVSTGTQAIHGYSLEEQKQALMNAGVEEKRIFMDAGATGTNFQRDGWINLTKAVREGDAIVCYSMDRMGRNFNEIVLNMNVLEQNGVNIRTIRENVDTSTAAGRMVAQIFSAVAEMEHALILERTAAGREAARKSGKVCNRPKTYTMRKARKALEYREQGWTIDDIAVRLKTSHACVYRMMADAKKEREQK
;
A
#
# COMPACT_ATOMS: atom_id res chain seq x y z
N MET A 1 28.47 8.37 -2.69
CA MET A 1 28.06 9.75 -3.04
C MET A 1 26.85 10.15 -2.20
N LEU A 2 26.50 11.49 -2.11
CA LEU A 2 25.28 11.93 -1.41
C LEU A 2 24.21 12.30 -2.42
N TYR A 3 23.03 11.78 -2.21
CA TYR A 3 21.81 12.11 -2.97
C TYR A 3 20.76 12.70 -2.02
N GLY A 4 20.00 13.67 -2.50
CA GLY A 4 18.95 14.31 -1.70
C GLY A 4 17.57 13.88 -2.14
N TYR A 5 16.63 13.78 -1.18
CA TYR A 5 15.23 13.57 -1.49
C TYR A 5 14.32 14.54 -0.74
N ILE A 6 13.44 15.18 -1.51
CA ILE A 6 12.45 16.13 -1.00
C ILE A 6 11.06 15.64 -1.35
N ARG A 7 10.14 15.70 -0.40
CA ARG A 7 8.73 15.44 -0.63
C ARG A 7 7.88 16.53 0.01
N VAL A 8 7.00 17.12 -0.79
CA VAL A 8 6.02 18.12 -0.31
C VAL A 8 4.61 17.66 -0.66
N SER A 9 3.65 17.85 0.24
CA SER A 9 2.22 17.61 0.01
C SER A 9 1.52 18.93 -0.28
N THR A 10 0.65 18.97 -1.30
CA THR A 10 -0.10 20.17 -1.71
C THR A 10 -1.08 20.72 -0.66
N GLY A 11 -1.42 19.95 0.36
CA GLY A 11 -2.42 20.35 1.38
C GLY A 11 -1.85 20.89 2.68
N THR A 12 -0.53 20.82 2.91
CA THR A 12 0.06 21.08 4.23
C THR A 12 1.15 22.16 4.22
N GLN A 13 1.28 22.92 3.14
CA GLN A 13 2.26 24.01 3.05
C GLN A 13 2.06 25.13 4.10
N ALA A 14 0.94 25.13 4.81
CA ALA A 14 0.57 26.29 5.65
C ALA A 14 0.71 26.08 7.17
N ILE A 15 0.85 24.87 7.71
CA ILE A 15 0.67 24.69 9.16
C ILE A 15 1.85 24.03 9.90
N HIS A 16 2.62 23.07 9.32
CA HIS A 16 3.71 22.39 10.04
C HIS A 16 4.81 21.79 9.16
N GLY A 17 5.04 22.25 7.93
CA GLY A 17 6.03 21.66 7.04
C GLY A 17 7.05 22.71 6.58
N TYR A 18 8.32 22.40 6.71
CA TYR A 18 9.37 23.16 6.06
C TYR A 18 9.08 23.29 4.58
N SER A 19 9.23 24.52 4.06
CA SER A 19 9.03 24.80 2.65
C SER A 19 9.98 23.96 1.79
N LEU A 20 9.66 23.81 0.53
CA LEU A 20 10.53 23.12 -0.43
C LEU A 20 11.94 23.71 -0.41
N GLU A 21 12.02 25.04 -0.32
CA GLU A 21 13.30 25.76 -0.31
C GLU A 21 14.11 25.51 0.95
N GLU A 22 13.45 25.48 2.11
CA GLU A 22 14.12 25.16 3.40
C GLU A 22 14.66 23.72 3.40
N GLN A 23 13.89 22.75 2.90
CA GLN A 23 14.37 21.37 2.76
C GLN A 23 15.55 21.31 1.82
N LYS A 24 15.48 21.94 0.65
CA LYS A 24 16.55 22.00 -0.33
C LYS A 24 17.83 22.59 0.27
N GLN A 25 17.72 23.73 0.94
CA GLN A 25 18.85 24.39 1.58
C GLN A 25 19.46 23.51 2.69
N ALA A 26 18.63 22.84 3.48
CA ALA A 26 19.12 21.92 4.51
C ALA A 26 19.88 20.73 3.92
N LEU A 27 19.42 20.16 2.80
CA LEU A 27 20.14 19.10 2.09
C LEU A 27 21.48 19.58 1.51
N MET A 28 21.50 20.76 0.91
CA MET A 28 22.73 21.36 0.40
C MET A 28 23.75 21.65 1.52
N ASN A 29 23.29 22.15 2.66
CA ASN A 29 24.12 22.36 3.85
C ASN A 29 24.66 21.03 4.42
N ALA A 30 23.95 19.92 4.23
CA ALA A 30 24.40 18.57 4.57
C ALA A 30 25.37 17.96 3.54
N GLY A 31 25.76 18.72 2.51
CA GLY A 31 26.74 18.33 1.49
C GLY A 31 26.16 17.68 0.23
N VAL A 32 24.84 17.73 0.02
CA VAL A 32 24.22 17.22 -1.20
C VAL A 32 24.34 18.25 -2.33
N GLU A 33 24.85 17.83 -3.47
CA GLU A 33 24.90 18.68 -4.68
C GLU A 33 23.47 18.89 -5.22
N GLU A 34 23.11 20.12 -5.60
CA GLU A 34 21.78 20.47 -6.10
C GLU A 34 21.30 19.56 -7.22
N LYS A 35 22.15 19.21 -8.18
CA LYS A 35 21.84 18.31 -9.31
C LYS A 35 21.50 16.86 -8.90
N ARG A 36 21.78 16.49 -7.65
CA ARG A 36 21.51 15.17 -7.07
C ARG A 36 20.32 15.18 -6.12
N ILE A 37 19.55 16.27 -6.12
CA ILE A 37 18.31 16.35 -5.33
C ILE A 37 17.15 15.92 -6.21
N PHE A 38 16.47 14.86 -5.79
CA PHE A 38 15.25 14.34 -6.39
C PHE A 38 14.05 14.83 -5.60
N MET A 39 12.95 15.11 -6.31
CA MET A 39 11.79 15.73 -5.69
C MET A 39 10.48 15.13 -6.16
N ASP A 40 9.57 14.93 -5.21
CA ASP A 40 8.16 14.65 -5.47
C ASP A 40 7.31 15.80 -4.94
N ALA A 41 6.81 16.64 -5.84
CA ALA A 41 5.84 17.69 -5.52
C ALA A 41 4.43 17.09 -5.55
N GLY A 42 3.68 17.23 -4.45
CA GLY A 42 2.42 16.56 -4.23
C GLY A 42 1.36 16.82 -5.30
N ALA A 43 0.82 15.73 -5.85
CA ALA A 43 -0.48 15.72 -6.48
C ALA A 43 -1.55 15.33 -5.45
N THR A 44 -2.69 16.03 -5.47
CA THR A 44 -3.90 15.66 -4.72
C THR A 44 -4.55 14.47 -5.42
N GLY A 45 -4.72 13.36 -4.73
CA GLY A 45 -5.49 12.22 -5.24
C GLY A 45 -4.81 10.87 -5.05
N THR A 46 -5.56 9.81 -5.36
CA THR A 46 -5.18 8.41 -5.17
C THR A 46 -4.06 7.90 -6.09
N ASN A 47 -3.66 8.68 -7.10
CA ASN A 47 -2.62 8.33 -8.10
C ASN A 47 -1.37 9.19 -7.95
N PHE A 48 -0.78 9.19 -6.77
CA PHE A 48 0.51 9.83 -6.56
C PHE A 48 1.64 8.91 -7.04
N GLN A 49 2.11 9.14 -8.24
CA GLN A 49 3.37 8.54 -8.72
C GLN A 49 4.54 9.26 -8.03
N ARG A 50 5.41 8.48 -7.38
CA ARG A 50 6.64 8.96 -6.74
C ARG A 50 7.81 8.84 -7.72
N ASP A 51 7.71 9.56 -8.84
CA ASP A 51 8.70 9.49 -9.91
C ASP A 51 10.08 9.93 -9.41
N GLY A 52 10.12 10.94 -8.53
CA GLY A 52 11.35 11.40 -7.89
C GLY A 52 11.99 10.30 -7.04
N TRP A 53 11.21 9.60 -6.22
CA TRP A 53 11.71 8.47 -5.42
C TRP A 53 12.18 7.31 -6.30
N ILE A 54 11.37 6.95 -7.31
CA ILE A 54 11.71 5.88 -8.25
C ILE A 54 13.00 6.21 -9.01
N ASN A 55 13.17 7.43 -9.46
CA ASN A 55 14.37 7.85 -10.17
C ASN A 55 15.59 7.90 -9.25
N LEU A 56 15.42 8.35 -8.00
CA LEU A 56 16.45 8.32 -6.98
C LEU A 56 16.93 6.88 -6.72
N THR A 57 16.01 5.94 -6.47
CA THR A 57 16.37 4.53 -6.19
C THR A 57 17.05 3.83 -7.37
N LYS A 58 16.80 4.28 -8.60
CA LYS A 58 17.53 3.82 -9.80
C LYS A 58 18.93 4.44 -9.92
N ALA A 59 19.13 5.65 -9.39
CA ALA A 59 20.38 6.40 -9.51
C ALA A 59 21.43 5.98 -8.48
N VAL A 60 21.01 5.64 -7.25
CA VAL A 60 21.91 5.27 -6.15
C VAL A 60 22.57 3.91 -6.37
N ARG A 61 23.77 3.74 -5.81
CA ARG A 61 24.56 2.51 -5.85
C ARG A 61 25.01 2.14 -4.43
N GLU A 62 25.50 0.92 -4.26
CA GLU A 62 26.13 0.46 -3.02
C GLU A 62 27.21 1.45 -2.56
N GLY A 63 27.21 1.77 -1.28
CA GLY A 63 28.10 2.76 -0.67
C GLY A 63 27.64 4.21 -0.79
N ASP A 64 26.57 4.50 -1.54
CA ASP A 64 25.96 5.83 -1.58
C ASP A 64 25.10 6.09 -0.33
N ALA A 65 24.72 7.36 -0.12
CA ALA A 65 23.79 7.72 0.93
C ALA A 65 22.68 8.65 0.42
N ILE A 66 21.46 8.39 0.86
CA ILE A 66 20.31 9.24 0.64
C ILE A 66 20.11 10.13 1.86
N VAL A 67 20.06 11.44 1.65
CA VAL A 67 19.82 12.45 2.67
C VAL A 67 18.40 12.96 2.52
N CYS A 68 17.60 12.86 3.59
CA CYS A 68 16.26 13.43 3.69
C CYS A 68 16.20 14.44 4.82
N TYR A 69 15.30 15.42 4.72
CA TYR A 69 15.10 16.34 5.85
C TYR A 69 14.59 15.61 7.10
N SER A 70 13.62 14.72 6.92
CA SER A 70 13.03 13.90 7.99
C SER A 70 12.56 12.55 7.45
N MET A 71 12.40 11.57 8.34
CA MET A 71 11.99 10.20 7.97
C MET A 71 10.64 10.16 7.25
N ASP A 72 9.69 11.00 7.63
CA ASP A 72 8.36 11.08 7.03
C ASP A 72 8.37 11.51 5.55
N ARG A 73 9.51 11.99 5.04
CA ARG A 73 9.68 12.25 3.60
C ARG A 73 9.85 10.97 2.80
N MET A 74 10.39 9.91 3.39
CA MET A 74 10.67 8.64 2.71
C MET A 74 9.43 7.80 2.43
N GLY A 75 8.35 7.94 3.21
CA GLY A 75 7.11 7.19 3.05
C GLY A 75 5.86 7.99 3.43
N ARG A 76 4.67 7.48 3.06
CA ARG A 76 3.37 8.07 3.41
C ARG A 76 2.87 7.63 4.78
N ASN A 77 3.32 6.49 5.22
CA ASN A 77 3.03 5.89 6.50
C ASN A 77 4.28 5.19 7.03
N PHE A 78 4.22 4.80 8.29
CA PHE A 78 5.35 4.20 8.98
C PHE A 78 5.84 2.91 8.29
N ASN A 79 4.94 2.05 7.85
CA ASN A 79 5.29 0.79 7.16
C ASN A 79 6.03 1.04 5.83
N GLU A 80 5.60 2.04 5.05
CA GLU A 80 6.28 2.41 3.80
C GLU A 80 7.69 2.97 4.07
N ILE A 81 7.86 3.75 5.14
CA ILE A 81 9.17 4.26 5.55
C ILE A 81 10.12 3.09 5.86
N VAL A 82 9.67 2.17 6.70
CA VAL A 82 10.47 0.99 7.09
C VAL A 82 10.78 0.10 5.89
N LEU A 83 9.81 -0.14 5.01
CA LEU A 83 10.03 -0.92 3.79
C LEU A 83 11.11 -0.27 2.91
N ASN A 84 11.04 1.05 2.71
CA ASN A 84 12.04 1.77 1.92
C ASN A 84 13.43 1.72 2.59
N MET A 85 13.50 1.84 3.91
CA MET A 85 14.75 1.71 4.65
C MET A 85 15.38 0.34 4.47
N ASN A 86 14.60 -0.73 4.63
CA ASN A 86 15.08 -2.10 4.47
C ASN A 86 15.56 -2.38 3.04
N VAL A 87 14.84 -1.90 2.03
CA VAL A 87 15.25 -2.04 0.61
C VAL A 87 16.58 -1.32 0.35
N LEU A 88 16.76 -0.11 0.88
CA LEU A 88 18.01 0.64 0.72
C LEU A 88 19.16 -0.04 1.44
N GLU A 89 18.95 -0.53 2.66
CA GLU A 89 19.97 -1.27 3.43
C GLU A 89 20.42 -2.54 2.69
N GLN A 90 19.46 -3.33 2.16
CA GLN A 90 19.76 -4.53 1.36
C GLN A 90 20.56 -4.22 0.10
N ASN A 91 20.42 -3.02 -0.46
CA ASN A 91 21.20 -2.55 -1.60
C ASN A 91 22.50 -1.83 -1.19
N GLY A 92 22.87 -1.87 0.08
CA GLY A 92 24.08 -1.22 0.59
C GLY A 92 24.05 0.32 0.54
N VAL A 93 22.85 0.92 0.48
CA VAL A 93 22.65 2.37 0.44
C VAL A 93 22.33 2.88 1.84
N ASN A 94 23.11 3.85 2.32
CA ASN A 94 22.90 4.46 3.63
C ASN A 94 21.81 5.54 3.59
N ILE A 95 21.23 5.81 4.76
CA ILE A 95 20.20 6.82 4.94
C ILE A 95 20.66 7.83 6.00
N ARG A 96 20.51 9.13 5.70
CA ARG A 96 20.70 10.21 6.66
C ARG A 96 19.46 11.08 6.75
N THR A 97 18.98 11.32 7.97
CA THR A 97 17.91 12.29 8.22
C THR A 97 18.48 13.47 9.03
N ILE A 98 18.07 14.68 8.65
CA ILE A 98 18.59 15.90 9.28
C ILE A 98 17.88 16.15 10.61
N ARG A 99 16.54 16.07 10.62
CA ARG A 99 15.72 16.39 11.79
C ARG A 99 15.91 15.39 12.94
N GLU A 100 15.85 14.11 12.63
CA GLU A 100 16.00 13.03 13.63
C GLU A 100 17.48 12.70 13.90
N ASN A 101 18.41 13.26 13.11
CA ASN A 101 19.84 13.00 13.19
C ASN A 101 20.21 11.50 13.15
N VAL A 102 19.50 10.73 12.29
CA VAL A 102 19.77 9.30 12.08
C VAL A 102 20.72 9.16 10.88
N ASP A 103 21.77 8.35 11.05
CA ASP A 103 22.73 8.02 9.99
C ASP A 103 23.00 6.51 10.04
N THR A 104 22.47 5.75 9.08
CA THR A 104 22.60 4.29 9.04
C THR A 104 24.00 3.80 8.66
N SER A 105 24.92 4.70 8.28
CA SER A 105 26.33 4.34 8.15
C SER A 105 26.98 4.05 9.50
N THR A 106 26.42 4.57 10.60
CA THR A 106 26.88 4.38 11.97
C THR A 106 26.17 3.19 12.64
N ALA A 107 26.81 2.56 13.62
CA ALA A 107 26.20 1.49 14.40
C ALA A 107 24.94 1.95 15.15
N ALA A 108 24.95 3.15 15.72
CA ALA A 108 23.81 3.74 16.41
C ALA A 108 22.64 3.99 15.45
N GLY A 109 22.89 4.56 14.27
CA GLY A 109 21.84 4.80 13.27
C GLY A 109 21.24 3.50 12.74
N ARG A 110 22.04 2.46 12.52
CA ARG A 110 21.52 1.13 12.16
C ARG A 110 20.62 0.54 13.27
N MET A 111 21.03 0.68 14.52
CA MET A 111 20.21 0.24 15.66
C MET A 111 18.86 0.95 15.68
N VAL A 112 18.84 2.26 15.46
CA VAL A 112 17.57 3.02 15.35
C VAL A 112 16.71 2.51 14.21
N ALA A 113 17.27 2.26 13.04
CA ALA A 113 16.55 1.71 11.89
C ALA A 113 15.93 0.33 12.21
N GLN A 114 16.69 -0.54 12.90
CA GLN A 114 16.18 -1.85 13.34
C GLN A 114 15.03 -1.74 14.35
N ILE A 115 15.10 -0.79 15.29
CA ILE A 115 13.99 -0.53 16.22
C ILE A 115 12.74 -0.10 15.45
N PHE A 116 12.85 0.78 14.47
CA PHE A 116 11.72 1.17 13.63
C PHE A 116 11.15 -0.02 12.87
N SER A 117 11.98 -0.91 12.32
CA SER A 117 11.52 -2.13 11.64
C SER A 117 10.76 -3.04 12.60
N ALA A 118 11.26 -3.28 13.80
CA ALA A 118 10.58 -4.09 14.80
C ALA A 118 9.23 -3.50 15.24
N VAL A 119 9.14 -2.18 15.39
CA VAL A 119 7.86 -1.49 15.71
C VAL A 119 6.85 -1.64 14.58
N ALA A 120 7.28 -1.52 13.30
CA ALA A 120 6.39 -1.70 12.15
C ALA A 120 5.84 -3.14 12.08
N GLU A 121 6.68 -4.14 12.33
CA GLU A 121 6.25 -5.55 12.37
C GLU A 121 5.23 -5.78 13.50
N MET A 122 5.47 -5.21 14.67
CA MET A 122 4.54 -5.28 15.80
C MET A 122 3.20 -4.63 15.48
N GLU A 123 3.19 -3.41 14.91
CA GLU A 123 1.94 -2.75 14.49
C GLU A 123 1.17 -3.58 13.46
N HIS A 124 1.86 -4.16 12.48
CA HIS A 124 1.23 -5.03 11.49
C HIS A 124 0.62 -6.28 12.12
N ALA A 125 1.33 -6.93 13.05
CA ALA A 125 0.83 -8.09 13.79
C ALA A 125 -0.44 -7.74 14.60
N LEU A 126 -0.46 -6.60 15.29
CA LEU A 126 -1.64 -6.12 16.03
C LEU A 126 -2.85 -5.83 15.13
N ILE A 127 -2.63 -5.28 13.93
CA ILE A 127 -3.69 -5.06 12.94
C ILE A 127 -4.28 -6.40 12.46
N LEU A 128 -3.44 -7.39 12.18
CA LEU A 128 -3.88 -8.72 11.78
C LEU A 128 -4.70 -9.40 12.89
N GLU A 129 -4.23 -9.33 14.13
CA GLU A 129 -4.93 -9.89 15.30
C GLU A 129 -6.31 -9.24 15.49
N ARG A 130 -6.38 -7.91 15.51
CA ARG A 130 -7.66 -7.16 15.60
C ARG A 130 -8.61 -7.52 14.46
N THR A 131 -8.08 -7.65 13.25
CA THR A 131 -8.88 -8.02 12.07
C THR A 131 -9.40 -9.44 12.18
N ALA A 132 -8.58 -10.39 12.66
CA ALA A 132 -8.99 -11.78 12.88
C ALA A 132 -10.08 -11.87 13.95
N ALA A 133 -9.90 -11.20 15.10
CA ALA A 133 -10.88 -11.13 16.16
C ALA A 133 -12.21 -10.50 15.69
N GLY A 134 -12.14 -9.42 14.90
CA GLY A 134 -13.31 -8.78 14.29
C GLY A 134 -14.07 -9.70 13.33
N ARG A 135 -13.35 -10.48 12.51
CA ARG A 135 -13.98 -11.48 11.61
C ARG A 135 -14.64 -12.60 12.39
N GLU A 136 -14.03 -13.07 13.47
CA GLU A 136 -14.59 -14.11 14.32
C GLU A 136 -15.87 -13.63 15.03
N ALA A 137 -15.84 -12.42 15.60
CA ALA A 137 -17.01 -11.80 16.21
C ALA A 137 -18.16 -11.62 15.20
N ALA A 138 -17.84 -11.16 13.99
CA ALA A 138 -18.82 -11.04 12.90
C ALA A 138 -19.42 -12.40 12.50
N ARG A 139 -18.59 -13.46 12.43
CA ARG A 139 -19.06 -14.82 12.15
C ARG A 139 -19.98 -15.34 13.26
N LYS A 140 -19.62 -15.13 14.53
CA LYS A 140 -20.45 -15.50 15.68
C LYS A 140 -21.80 -14.75 15.69
N SER A 141 -21.83 -13.51 15.21
CA SER A 141 -23.08 -12.73 15.06
C SER A 141 -23.87 -13.03 13.77
N GLY A 142 -23.51 -14.07 13.01
CA GLY A 142 -24.18 -14.46 11.78
C GLY A 142 -23.94 -13.53 10.58
N LYS A 143 -23.03 -12.56 10.69
CA LYS A 143 -22.67 -11.69 9.58
C LYS A 143 -21.76 -12.41 8.58
N VAL A 144 -22.13 -12.36 7.30
CA VAL A 144 -21.30 -12.91 6.21
C VAL A 144 -20.23 -11.88 5.85
N CYS A 145 -18.97 -12.17 6.18
CA CYS A 145 -17.82 -11.29 5.91
C CYS A 145 -17.25 -11.44 4.48
N ASN A 146 -18.00 -12.06 3.57
CA ASN A 146 -17.58 -12.24 2.18
C ASN A 146 -18.12 -11.12 1.30
N ARG A 147 -17.48 -10.93 0.13
CA ARG A 147 -17.98 -10.01 -0.89
C ARG A 147 -19.46 -10.33 -1.19
N PRO A 148 -20.37 -9.35 -1.15
CA PRO A 148 -21.78 -9.58 -1.45
C PRO A 148 -21.95 -10.28 -2.81
N LYS A 149 -22.92 -11.20 -2.89
CA LYS A 149 -23.25 -11.83 -4.18
C LYS A 149 -23.71 -10.76 -5.15
N THR A 150 -23.20 -10.79 -6.37
CA THR A 150 -23.56 -9.83 -7.44
C THR A 150 -24.92 -10.14 -8.06
N TYR A 151 -25.63 -11.14 -7.54
CA TYR A 151 -26.92 -11.59 -8.03
C TYR A 151 -27.87 -11.93 -6.87
N THR A 152 -29.16 -11.84 -7.13
CA THR A 152 -30.22 -12.23 -6.20
C THR A 152 -30.53 -13.72 -6.33
N MET A 153 -31.10 -14.35 -5.29
CA MET A 153 -31.58 -15.74 -5.36
C MET A 153 -32.65 -15.95 -6.45
N ARG A 154 -33.46 -14.93 -6.75
CA ARG A 154 -34.37 -14.95 -7.88
C ARG A 154 -33.67 -15.17 -9.23
N LYS A 155 -32.52 -14.48 -9.45
CA LYS A 155 -31.70 -14.70 -10.65
C LYS A 155 -31.05 -16.09 -10.65
N ALA A 156 -30.63 -16.57 -9.47
CA ALA A 156 -30.05 -17.90 -9.33
C ALA A 156 -31.03 -19.01 -9.68
N ARG A 157 -32.26 -18.93 -9.20
CA ARG A 157 -33.35 -19.87 -9.56
C ARG A 157 -33.62 -19.85 -11.07
N LYS A 158 -33.73 -18.67 -11.68
CA LYS A 158 -33.91 -18.56 -13.14
C LYS A 158 -32.75 -19.19 -13.95
N ALA A 159 -31.54 -19.05 -13.49
CA ALA A 159 -30.38 -19.69 -14.15
C ALA A 159 -30.51 -21.23 -14.11
N LEU A 160 -30.96 -21.80 -13.00
CA LEU A 160 -31.19 -23.23 -12.87
C LEU A 160 -32.37 -23.69 -13.76
N GLU A 161 -33.48 -22.95 -13.76
CA GLU A 161 -34.65 -23.23 -14.60
C GLU A 161 -34.30 -23.22 -16.10
N TYR A 162 -33.56 -22.22 -16.60
CA TYR A 162 -33.11 -22.18 -17.97
C TYR A 162 -32.25 -23.42 -18.32
N ARG A 163 -31.39 -23.84 -17.38
CA ARG A 163 -30.56 -25.02 -17.58
C ARG A 163 -31.38 -26.30 -17.68
N GLU A 164 -32.41 -26.43 -16.85
CA GLU A 164 -33.38 -27.56 -16.88
C GLU A 164 -34.22 -27.57 -18.18
N GLN A 165 -34.46 -26.41 -18.78
CA GLN A 165 -35.08 -26.25 -20.09
C GLN A 165 -34.14 -26.54 -21.28
N GLY A 166 -32.87 -26.93 -21.01
CA GLY A 166 -31.89 -27.30 -22.03
C GLY A 166 -31.02 -26.17 -22.58
N TRP A 167 -31.13 -24.95 -22.01
CA TRP A 167 -30.31 -23.82 -22.45
C TRP A 167 -28.81 -24.05 -22.22
N THR A 168 -27.98 -23.54 -23.13
CA THR A 168 -26.53 -23.57 -22.95
C THR A 168 -26.09 -22.54 -21.89
N ILE A 169 -24.88 -22.73 -21.32
CA ILE A 169 -24.31 -21.77 -20.36
C ILE A 169 -24.10 -20.40 -21.01
N ASP A 170 -23.76 -20.38 -22.28
CA ASP A 170 -23.57 -19.16 -23.07
C ASP A 170 -24.89 -18.38 -23.19
N ASP A 171 -25.97 -19.04 -23.57
CA ASP A 171 -27.27 -18.42 -23.69
C ASP A 171 -27.78 -17.86 -22.35
N ILE A 172 -27.60 -18.61 -21.27
CA ILE A 172 -27.95 -18.16 -19.91
C ILE A 172 -27.10 -16.96 -19.48
N ALA A 173 -25.79 -16.96 -19.78
CA ALA A 173 -24.89 -15.86 -19.45
C ALA A 173 -25.29 -14.57 -20.18
N VAL A 174 -25.59 -14.67 -21.47
CA VAL A 174 -26.08 -13.55 -22.29
C VAL A 174 -27.42 -13.05 -21.74
N ARG A 175 -28.40 -13.96 -21.50
CA ARG A 175 -29.73 -13.62 -21.03
C ARG A 175 -29.75 -12.93 -19.68
N LEU A 176 -28.89 -13.37 -18.75
CA LEU A 176 -28.78 -12.81 -17.40
C LEU A 176 -27.75 -11.69 -17.29
N LYS A 177 -27.09 -11.33 -18.40
CA LYS A 177 -26.02 -10.30 -18.46
C LYS A 177 -24.95 -10.54 -17.39
N THR A 178 -24.33 -11.72 -17.42
CA THR A 178 -23.33 -12.14 -16.43
C THR A 178 -22.27 -13.03 -17.06
N SER A 179 -21.18 -13.34 -16.33
CA SER A 179 -20.15 -14.25 -16.80
C SER A 179 -20.54 -15.72 -16.59
N HIS A 180 -19.97 -16.63 -17.38
CA HIS A 180 -20.14 -18.09 -17.26
C HIS A 180 -19.87 -18.59 -15.84
N ALA A 181 -18.75 -18.12 -15.23
CA ALA A 181 -18.42 -18.47 -13.85
C ALA A 181 -19.48 -18.01 -12.82
N CYS A 182 -20.19 -16.93 -13.13
CA CYS A 182 -21.31 -16.46 -12.30
C CYS A 182 -22.54 -17.33 -12.49
N VAL A 183 -22.84 -17.80 -13.72
CA VAL A 183 -23.93 -18.73 -14.00
C VAL A 183 -23.77 -20.04 -13.23
N TYR A 184 -22.57 -20.63 -13.23
CA TYR A 184 -22.27 -21.85 -12.44
C TYR A 184 -22.52 -21.62 -10.94
N ARG A 185 -22.06 -20.48 -10.39
CA ARG A 185 -22.31 -20.13 -8.97
C ARG A 185 -23.80 -19.95 -8.67
N MET A 186 -24.55 -19.28 -9.56
CA MET A 186 -25.99 -19.11 -9.43
C MET A 186 -26.71 -20.45 -9.36
N MET A 187 -26.40 -21.37 -10.28
CA MET A 187 -27.01 -22.70 -10.30
C MET A 187 -26.67 -23.52 -9.06
N ALA A 188 -25.40 -23.47 -8.60
CA ALA A 188 -25.00 -24.15 -7.37
C ALA A 188 -25.74 -23.64 -6.13
N ASP A 189 -25.91 -22.31 -6.01
CA ASP A 189 -26.65 -21.70 -4.91
C ASP A 189 -28.17 -22.07 -4.96
N ALA A 190 -28.76 -22.08 -6.15
CA ALA A 190 -30.17 -22.45 -6.32
C ALA A 190 -30.41 -23.92 -5.99
N LYS A 191 -29.46 -24.83 -6.34
CA LYS A 191 -29.57 -26.26 -5.95
C LYS A 191 -29.50 -26.44 -4.45
N LYS A 192 -28.55 -25.78 -3.77
CA LYS A 192 -28.43 -25.82 -2.30
C LYS A 192 -29.69 -25.31 -1.61
N GLU A 193 -30.32 -24.27 -2.13
CA GLU A 193 -31.57 -23.76 -1.58
C GLU A 193 -32.73 -24.76 -1.72
N ARG A 194 -32.78 -25.55 -2.82
CA ARG A 194 -33.75 -26.61 -3.01
C ARG A 194 -33.55 -27.79 -2.05
N GLU A 195 -32.33 -28.14 -1.76
CA GLU A 195 -31.98 -29.24 -0.85
C GLU A 195 -32.24 -28.91 0.64
N GLN A 196 -32.37 -27.63 0.98
CA GLN A 196 -32.63 -27.15 2.35
C GLN A 196 -34.13 -26.87 2.64
N LYS A 197 -34.99 -27.06 1.66
CA LYS A 197 -36.45 -26.93 1.77
C LYS A 197 -37.15 -28.28 1.77
#